data_a0c80418307f66b95e5fcec5606a7892
#
_entry.id   a0c80418307f66b95e5fcec5606a7892
#
_cell.length_a   1.000
_cell.length_b   1.000
_cell.length_c   1.000
_cell.angle_alpha   90.00
_cell.angle_beta   90.00
_cell.angle_gamma   90.00
#
_symmetry.space_group_name_H-M   'P 1'
#
loop_
_entity.id
_entity.type
_entity.pdbx_description
1 polymer ?
#
loop_
_entity_poly.entity_id
_entity_poly.type
_entity_poly.pdbx_seq_one_letter_code
_entity_poly.pdbx_strand_id
1 'polypeptide(L)'
;MSAALAYDRNNVFARILRGELPCQKVYEDEFALAFNDIRPLAPVHVLVIPKGEYVALTDFATSAPAAVIAGFWRAVAKTAVQLGLEPGGYRVVSNAGADGGQIVFHMHVHIFGGRAMSQRMGNMPRPNEASTDKKD
;
A
#
# COMPACT_ATOMS: atom_id res chain seq x y z
N MET A 1 20.45 -5.35 17.60
CA MET A 1 19.07 -5.46 17.10
C MET A 1 18.36 -4.12 17.32
N SER A 2 17.83 -3.58 16.26
CA SER A 2 17.07 -2.36 16.41
C SER A 2 15.66 -2.67 16.90
N ALA A 3 15.14 -1.81 17.74
CA ALA A 3 13.77 -1.93 18.15
C ALA A 3 12.85 -1.61 16.96
N ALA A 4 11.78 -2.36 16.85
CA ALA A 4 10.75 -2.02 15.89
C ALA A 4 10.12 -0.70 16.34
N LEU A 5 9.68 0.10 15.36
CA LEU A 5 8.94 1.31 15.69
C LEU A 5 7.62 0.92 16.35
N ALA A 6 7.28 1.63 17.41
CA ALA A 6 5.98 1.47 18.05
C ALA A 6 4.90 1.95 17.09
N TYR A 7 3.78 1.23 17.05
CA TYR A 7 2.66 1.63 16.22
C TYR A 7 2.01 2.91 16.78
N ASP A 8 1.94 3.94 15.94
CA ASP A 8 1.29 5.19 16.31
C ASP A 8 -0.17 5.13 15.86
N ARG A 9 -1.09 5.06 16.81
CA ARG A 9 -2.52 4.98 16.52
C ARG A 9 -3.08 6.24 15.88
N ASN A 10 -2.32 7.30 15.83
CA ASN A 10 -2.73 8.54 15.20
C ASN A 10 -2.24 8.68 13.76
N ASN A 11 -1.63 7.62 13.20
CA ASN A 11 -1.23 7.68 11.80
C ASN A 11 -2.47 7.80 10.91
N VAL A 12 -2.27 8.35 9.73
CA VAL A 12 -3.35 8.70 8.80
C VAL A 12 -4.19 7.47 8.45
N PHE A 13 -3.57 6.32 8.21
CA PHE A 13 -4.31 5.13 7.78
C PHE A 13 -5.12 4.53 8.93
N ALA A 14 -4.60 4.57 10.15
CA ALA A 14 -5.38 4.15 11.31
C ALA A 14 -6.63 5.02 11.48
N ARG A 15 -6.49 6.31 11.24
CA ARG A 15 -7.61 7.24 11.33
C ARG A 15 -8.64 7.02 10.22
N ILE A 16 -8.18 6.65 9.03
CA ILE A 16 -9.08 6.25 7.95
C ILE A 16 -9.86 4.98 8.35
N LEU A 17 -9.17 3.99 8.92
CA LEU A 17 -9.83 2.75 9.35
C LEU A 17 -10.90 3.00 10.41
N ARG A 18 -10.69 3.99 11.28
CA ARG A 18 -11.67 4.34 12.31
C ARG A 18 -12.80 5.24 11.79
N GLY A 19 -12.74 5.65 10.53
CA GLY A 19 -13.74 6.55 9.97
C GLY A 19 -13.54 8.01 10.33
N GLU A 20 -12.39 8.36 10.90
CA GLU A 20 -12.09 9.76 11.28
C GLU A 20 -11.65 10.61 10.11
N LEU A 21 -11.10 9.99 9.07
CA LEU A 21 -10.69 10.67 7.86
C LEU A 21 -11.35 10.00 6.67
N PRO A 22 -11.73 10.77 5.64
CA PRO A 22 -12.36 10.18 4.45
C PRO A 22 -11.35 9.52 3.56
N CYS A 23 -11.82 8.59 2.73
CA CYS A 23 -11.03 8.02 1.64
C CYS A 23 -11.98 7.66 0.49
N GLN A 24 -11.41 7.51 -0.70
CA GLN A 24 -12.16 7.00 -1.85
C GLN A 24 -12.01 5.49 -1.89
N LYS A 25 -12.92 4.80 -1.22
CA LYS A 25 -12.84 3.34 -1.07
C LYS A 25 -13.02 2.64 -2.41
N VAL A 26 -12.15 1.66 -2.65
CA VAL A 26 -12.20 0.79 -3.83
C VAL A 26 -12.69 -0.60 -3.45
N TYR A 27 -12.21 -1.14 -2.33
CA TYR A 27 -12.53 -2.50 -1.91
C TYR A 27 -12.37 -2.61 -0.40
N GLU A 28 -13.18 -3.45 0.21
CA GLU A 28 -13.04 -3.70 1.65
C GLU A 28 -13.57 -5.08 1.99
N ASP A 29 -12.86 -5.77 2.88
CA ASP A 29 -13.36 -7.00 3.49
C ASP A 29 -12.89 -7.04 4.95
N GLU A 30 -13.03 -8.18 5.60
CA GLU A 30 -12.64 -8.27 7.02
C GLU A 30 -11.14 -8.09 7.26
N PHE A 31 -10.31 -8.27 6.24
CA PHE A 31 -8.86 -8.24 6.37
C PHE A 31 -8.23 -6.93 5.92
N ALA A 32 -8.86 -6.21 5.00
CA ALA A 32 -8.21 -5.10 4.33
C ALA A 32 -9.18 -4.02 3.89
N LEU A 33 -8.63 -2.83 3.72
CA LEU A 33 -9.31 -1.72 3.09
C LEU A 33 -8.42 -1.21 1.96
N ALA A 34 -9.00 -1.02 0.78
CA ALA A 34 -8.32 -0.47 -0.38
C ALA A 34 -8.95 0.86 -0.79
N PHE A 35 -8.13 1.85 -1.08
CA PHE A 35 -8.61 3.19 -1.45
C PHE A 35 -7.62 3.87 -2.38
N ASN A 36 -8.09 4.85 -3.14
CA ASN A 36 -7.26 5.59 -4.06
C ASN A 36 -6.24 6.45 -3.31
N ASP A 37 -5.00 6.47 -3.81
CA ASP A 37 -4.01 7.41 -3.31
C ASP A 37 -4.42 8.82 -3.75
N ILE A 38 -4.31 9.79 -2.84
CA ILE A 38 -4.70 11.17 -3.13
C ILE A 38 -3.68 11.88 -4.03
N ARG A 39 -2.50 11.30 -4.21
CA ARG A 39 -1.45 11.84 -5.08
C ARG A 39 -0.95 10.72 -5.99
N PRO A 40 -1.77 10.31 -6.95
CA PRO A 40 -1.44 9.14 -7.76
C PRO A 40 -0.19 9.36 -8.60
N LEU A 41 0.63 8.32 -8.67
CA LEU A 41 1.85 8.29 -9.47
C LEU A 41 1.66 7.51 -10.77
N ALA A 42 0.48 7.01 -11.02
CA ALA A 42 0.10 6.27 -12.22
C ALA A 42 -1.39 6.47 -12.45
N PRO A 43 -1.90 6.14 -13.66
CA PRO A 43 -3.36 6.27 -13.91
C PRO A 43 -4.20 5.51 -12.89
N VAL A 44 -3.72 4.35 -12.44
CA VAL A 44 -4.30 3.64 -11.30
C VAL A 44 -3.24 3.58 -10.21
N HIS A 45 -3.56 4.10 -9.05
CA HIS A 45 -2.69 4.04 -7.87
C HIS A 45 -3.57 3.87 -6.64
N VAL A 46 -3.64 2.65 -6.15
CA VAL A 46 -4.50 2.27 -5.04
C VAL A 46 -3.65 1.74 -3.90
N LEU A 47 -4.02 2.10 -2.69
CA LEU A 47 -3.39 1.59 -1.47
C LEU A 47 -4.26 0.51 -0.87
N VAL A 48 -3.63 -0.57 -0.41
CA VAL A 48 -4.32 -1.62 0.34
C VAL A 48 -3.67 -1.72 1.70
N ILE A 49 -4.47 -1.62 2.74
CA ILE A 49 -3.97 -1.66 4.13
C ILE A 49 -4.65 -2.77 4.90
N PRO A 50 -3.90 -3.50 5.76
CA PRO A 50 -4.53 -4.44 6.67
C PRO A 50 -5.24 -3.70 7.80
N LYS A 51 -6.22 -4.33 8.41
CA LYS A 51 -7.03 -3.69 9.44
C LYS A 51 -6.40 -3.71 10.84
N GLY A 52 -5.34 -4.48 11.04
CA GLY A 52 -4.63 -4.53 12.32
C GLY A 52 -3.55 -3.47 12.45
N GLU A 53 -2.96 -3.41 13.63
CA GLU A 53 -1.92 -2.42 13.94
C GLU A 53 -0.55 -2.98 13.60
N TYR A 54 -0.16 -2.86 12.34
CA TYR A 54 1.13 -3.32 11.83
C TYR A 54 1.87 -2.14 11.21
N VAL A 55 3.16 -2.02 11.53
CA VAL A 55 3.97 -0.88 11.06
C VAL A 55 4.42 -1.07 9.62
N ALA A 56 4.91 -2.26 9.30
CA ALA A 56 5.49 -2.53 7.98
C ALA A 56 5.41 -4.02 7.68
N LEU A 57 5.97 -4.42 6.54
CA LEU A 57 5.95 -5.82 6.13
C LEU A 57 6.52 -6.76 7.19
N THR A 58 7.63 -6.38 7.83
CA THR A 58 8.33 -7.29 8.73
C THR A 58 7.46 -7.70 9.92
N ASP A 59 6.89 -6.75 10.65
CA ASP A 59 6.06 -7.10 11.80
C ASP A 59 4.74 -7.72 11.36
N PHE A 60 4.17 -7.27 10.24
CA PHE A 60 2.97 -7.88 9.70
C PHE A 60 3.19 -9.36 9.38
N ALA A 61 4.23 -9.66 8.62
CA ALA A 61 4.46 -11.03 8.15
C ALA A 61 4.97 -11.98 9.24
N THR A 62 5.57 -11.43 10.31
CA THR A 62 6.08 -12.26 11.39
C THR A 62 5.10 -12.40 12.56
N SER A 63 4.20 -11.46 12.76
CA SER A 63 3.37 -11.40 13.97
C SER A 63 1.89 -11.65 13.71
N ALA A 64 1.38 -11.34 12.52
CA ALA A 64 -0.03 -11.52 12.26
C ALA A 64 -0.39 -13.01 12.15
N PRO A 65 -1.61 -13.38 12.53
CA PRO A 65 -2.07 -14.75 12.29
C PRO A 65 -1.99 -15.12 10.81
N ALA A 66 -1.71 -16.38 10.52
CA ALA A 66 -1.58 -16.85 9.14
C ALA A 66 -2.83 -16.53 8.31
N ALA A 67 -4.01 -16.67 8.89
CA ALA A 67 -5.25 -16.36 8.18
C ALA A 67 -5.35 -14.87 7.81
N VAL A 68 -4.83 -14.00 8.66
CA VAL A 68 -4.84 -12.56 8.39
C VAL A 68 -3.85 -12.23 7.28
N ILE A 69 -2.67 -12.83 7.31
CA ILE A 69 -1.67 -12.62 6.26
C ILE A 69 -2.23 -13.08 4.90
N ALA A 70 -2.80 -14.29 4.86
CA ALA A 70 -3.39 -14.81 3.63
C ALA A 70 -4.56 -13.95 3.16
N GLY A 71 -5.44 -13.56 4.09
CA GLY A 71 -6.60 -12.72 3.75
C GLY A 71 -6.20 -11.38 3.19
N PHE A 72 -5.17 -10.77 3.74
CA PHE A 72 -4.68 -9.50 3.24
C PHE A 72 -4.17 -9.60 1.79
N TRP A 73 -3.32 -10.59 1.51
CA TRP A 73 -2.77 -10.73 0.15
C TRP A 73 -3.84 -11.13 -0.87
N ARG A 74 -4.84 -11.92 -0.44
CA ARG A 74 -5.99 -12.19 -1.29
C ARG A 74 -6.77 -10.93 -1.59
N ALA A 75 -6.91 -10.04 -0.60
CA ALA A 75 -7.58 -8.75 -0.81
C ALA A 75 -6.82 -7.87 -1.81
N VAL A 76 -5.48 -7.89 -1.77
CA VAL A 76 -4.66 -7.20 -2.76
C VAL A 76 -4.97 -7.70 -4.16
N ALA A 77 -4.99 -9.01 -4.35
CA ALA A 77 -5.29 -9.61 -5.65
C ALA A 77 -6.71 -9.28 -6.11
N LYS A 78 -7.69 -9.38 -5.21
CA LYS A 78 -9.09 -9.06 -5.54
C LYS A 78 -9.24 -7.60 -5.94
N THR A 79 -8.53 -6.71 -5.26
CA THR A 79 -8.55 -5.29 -5.59
C THR A 79 -8.03 -5.06 -7.01
N ALA A 80 -6.91 -5.68 -7.36
CA ALA A 80 -6.35 -5.55 -8.71
C ALA A 80 -7.31 -6.06 -9.78
N VAL A 81 -7.97 -7.19 -9.53
CA VAL A 81 -8.97 -7.73 -10.45
C VAL A 81 -10.14 -6.78 -10.60
N GLN A 82 -10.66 -6.25 -9.49
CA GLN A 82 -11.77 -5.31 -9.53
C GLN A 82 -11.42 -4.04 -10.30
N LEU A 83 -10.17 -3.59 -10.22
CA LEU A 83 -9.69 -2.43 -10.97
C LEU A 83 -9.47 -2.70 -12.46
N GLY A 84 -9.65 -3.95 -12.89
CA GLY A 84 -9.46 -4.33 -14.29
C GLY A 84 -8.02 -4.42 -14.72
N LEU A 85 -7.08 -4.59 -13.78
CA LEU A 85 -5.65 -4.55 -14.07
C LEU A 85 -5.07 -5.89 -14.50
N GLU A 86 -5.79 -6.98 -14.28
CA GLU A 86 -5.28 -8.33 -14.51
C GLU A 86 -4.78 -8.53 -15.96
N PRO A 87 -5.57 -8.18 -16.99
CA PRO A 87 -5.11 -8.45 -18.36
C PRO A 87 -3.85 -7.69 -18.76
N GLY A 88 -3.72 -6.44 -18.33
CA GLY A 88 -2.56 -5.62 -18.69
C GLY A 88 -1.38 -5.77 -17.76
N GLY A 89 -1.64 -6.26 -16.59
CA GLY A 89 -0.62 -6.37 -15.55
C GLY A 89 -0.55 -5.13 -14.65
N TYR A 90 0.10 -5.31 -13.52
CA TYR A 90 0.20 -4.24 -12.52
C TYR A 90 1.44 -4.47 -11.66
N ARG A 91 1.82 -3.44 -10.93
CA ARG A 91 2.96 -3.51 -10.02
C ARG A 91 2.47 -3.38 -8.60
N VAL A 92 3.02 -4.21 -7.73
CA VAL A 92 2.74 -4.17 -6.29
C VAL A 92 4.02 -3.78 -5.57
N VAL A 93 3.93 -2.77 -4.71
CA VAL A 93 5.09 -2.27 -3.96
C VAL A 93 4.70 -2.11 -2.51
N SER A 94 5.57 -2.56 -1.61
CA SER A 94 5.44 -2.27 -0.19
C SER A 94 6.78 -1.76 0.31
N ASN A 95 6.79 -0.57 0.88
CA ASN A 95 7.98 0.06 1.42
C ASN A 95 8.04 -0.20 2.92
N ALA A 96 9.20 -0.60 3.41
CA ALA A 96 9.40 -0.87 4.83
C ALA A 96 10.52 0.01 5.38
N GLY A 97 10.20 0.83 6.38
CA GLY A 97 11.17 1.67 7.05
C GLY A 97 11.57 2.90 6.25
N ALA A 98 12.34 3.78 6.89
CA ALA A 98 12.72 5.06 6.29
C ALA A 98 13.56 4.88 5.03
N ASP A 99 14.54 4.00 5.05
CA ASP A 99 15.39 3.78 3.88
C ASP A 99 14.63 3.13 2.73
N GLY A 100 13.55 2.43 3.03
CA GLY A 100 12.67 1.86 2.00
C GLY A 100 11.69 2.86 1.42
N GLY A 101 11.64 4.08 1.97
CA GLY A 101 10.73 5.10 1.50
C GLY A 101 9.36 5.08 2.13
N GLN A 102 9.19 4.37 3.25
CA GLN A 102 7.92 4.35 3.94
C GLN A 102 7.65 5.70 4.59
N ILE A 103 6.49 6.29 4.32
CA ILE A 103 6.10 7.60 4.88
C ILE A 103 5.06 7.43 5.97
N VAL A 104 4.05 6.62 5.74
CA VAL A 104 3.01 6.33 6.75
C VAL A 104 3.35 4.98 7.37
N PHE A 105 3.49 4.95 8.69
CA PHE A 105 3.93 3.75 9.41
C PHE A 105 2.76 2.90 9.86
N HIS A 106 1.91 2.62 8.93
CA HIS A 106 0.91 1.56 8.92
C HIS A 106 1.18 0.74 7.67
N MET A 107 1.36 -0.57 7.83
CA MET A 107 1.65 -1.49 6.71
C MET A 107 0.71 -1.20 5.54
N HIS A 108 1.26 -1.06 4.36
CA HIS A 108 0.43 -0.87 3.17
C HIS A 108 1.15 -1.32 1.91
N VAL A 109 0.35 -1.60 0.91
CA VAL A 109 0.79 -2.03 -0.42
C VAL A 109 0.23 -1.04 -1.43
N HIS A 110 1.10 -0.59 -2.33
CA HIS A 110 0.68 0.20 -3.48
C HIS A 110 0.38 -0.73 -4.65
N ILE A 111 -0.72 -0.49 -5.33
CA ILE A 111 -1.02 -1.12 -6.62
C ILE A 111 -0.95 -0.05 -7.68
N PHE A 112 -0.06 -0.23 -8.64
CA PHE A 112 0.09 0.70 -9.78
C PHE A 112 -0.30 -0.01 -11.05
N GLY A 113 -1.05 0.67 -11.89
CA GLY A 113 -1.45 0.12 -13.18
C GLY A 113 -1.95 1.19 -14.12
N GLY A 114 -2.49 0.75 -15.25
CA GLY A 114 -3.06 1.64 -16.24
C GLY A 114 -2.08 2.10 -17.31
N ARG A 115 -0.81 1.76 -17.18
CA ARG A 115 0.22 1.98 -18.20
C ARG A 115 1.41 1.07 -17.92
N ALA A 116 2.29 0.95 -18.90
CA ALA A 116 3.53 0.20 -18.72
C ALA A 116 4.41 0.86 -17.67
N MET A 117 5.01 0.04 -16.83
CA MET A 117 5.92 0.49 -15.78
C MET A 117 7.36 0.31 -16.23
N SER A 118 8.24 1.18 -15.74
CA SER A 118 9.66 1.00 -15.95
C SER A 118 10.14 -0.27 -15.25
N GLN A 119 11.11 -0.96 -15.88
CA GLN A 119 11.71 -2.14 -15.27
C GLN A 119 12.79 -1.79 -14.26
N ARG A 120 13.18 -0.53 -14.16
CA ARG A 120 14.22 -0.12 -13.23
C ARG A 120 13.68 -0.15 -11.82
N MET A 121 14.40 -0.85 -10.96
CA MET A 121 14.06 -0.89 -9.55
C MET A 121 14.24 0.49 -8.95
N GLY A 122 13.31 0.87 -8.07
CA GLY A 122 13.40 2.17 -7.43
C GLY A 122 13.02 3.34 -8.30
N ASN A 123 12.47 3.08 -9.47
CA ASN A 123 12.02 4.13 -10.37
C ASN A 123 10.67 4.72 -9.97
N MET A 124 10.37 4.63 -8.70
CA MET A 124 9.17 5.25 -8.16
C MET A 124 9.60 6.55 -7.51
N PRO A 125 9.12 7.69 -8.00
CA PRO A 125 9.54 8.95 -7.42
C PRO A 125 9.03 9.08 -5.98
N ARG A 126 9.79 9.76 -5.15
CA ARG A 126 9.27 10.20 -3.87
C ARG A 126 8.15 11.21 -4.13
N PRO A 127 7.23 11.41 -3.20
CA PRO A 127 6.11 12.32 -3.43
C PRO A 127 6.54 13.70 -3.89
N ASN A 128 7.68 14.21 -3.41
CA ASN A 128 8.20 15.52 -3.82
C ASN A 128 9.09 15.47 -5.06
N GLU A 129 9.29 14.31 -5.66
CA GLU A 129 10.14 14.13 -6.82
C GLU A 129 9.40 13.52 -7.99
N ALA A 130 8.08 13.46 -7.93
CA ALA A 130 7.28 12.77 -8.94
C ALA A 130 7.53 13.30 -10.35
N SER A 131 7.82 14.57 -10.48
CA SER A 131 8.05 15.18 -11.77
C SER A 131 9.35 14.75 -12.43
N THR A 132 10.28 14.13 -11.70
CA THR A 132 11.57 13.73 -12.24
C THR A 132 11.52 12.41 -12.97
N ASP A 133 10.41 11.70 -12.94
CA ASP A 133 10.28 10.36 -13.52
C ASP A 133 9.80 10.36 -14.96
N LYS A 134 10.07 11.40 -15.69
CA LYS A 134 9.47 11.55 -17.01
C LYS A 134 10.13 10.71 -18.10
N LYS A 135 11.33 10.25 -17.86
CA LYS A 135 12.10 9.59 -18.92
C LYS A 135 11.94 8.09 -18.94
N ASP A 136 11.17 7.58 -18.06
CA ASP A 136 10.95 6.12 -17.99
C ASP A 136 9.74 5.65 -18.79
#